data_0a36d0d7fefd7263f6e58a34a02753af
#
_entry.id   0a36d0d7fefd7263f6e58a34a02753af
#
_cell.length_a   1.000
_cell.length_b   1.000
_cell.length_c   1.000
_cell.angle_alpha   90.00
_cell.angle_beta   90.00
_cell.angle_gamma   90.00
#
_symmetry.space_group_name_H-M   'P 1'
#
loop_
_entity.id
_entity.type
_entity.pdbx_description
1 polymer ?
#
loop_
_entity_poly.entity_id
_entity_poly.type
_entity_poly.pdbx_seq_one_letter_code
_entity_poly.pdbx_strand_id
1 'polypeptide(L)'
;TAGLEEAFAAAGHEIAAVIVEPVAGNMNLIAPDPDFLEVLRELCTRNGALLIFDEVMTGFRVALGGAQARYGIEPDLTTLGKVIGGGMPVGAFGGRSEIMRSLAPLGPVYQAGTLSGNPVALAAGLATLELVQAPGFYERLEAATVTLCERMSAAASASGVAFSARGIGGMFGLYFRATAPESYAEVMQCDSALFNRFFHAMLGEGVYFAPSAFEAGFVSSAHGADEIDHTVAAAERVFRKIK
;
A
#
# COMPACT_ATOMS: atom_id res chain seq x y z
N THR A 1 6.64 -18.40 0.37
CA THR A 1 6.75 -19.08 -0.96
C THR A 1 6.22 -20.52 -0.93
N ALA A 2 6.50 -21.36 0.10
CA ALA A 2 6.14 -22.78 0.12
C ALA A 2 4.65 -23.07 -0.17
N GLY A 3 3.72 -22.38 0.50
CA GLY A 3 2.27 -22.56 0.25
C GLY A 3 1.84 -22.17 -1.17
N LEU A 4 2.55 -21.23 -1.82
CA LEU A 4 2.32 -20.86 -3.19
C LEU A 4 2.76 -21.98 -4.15
N GLU A 5 3.94 -22.55 -3.92
CA GLU A 5 4.46 -23.68 -4.70
C GLU A 5 3.57 -24.91 -4.55
N GLU A 6 3.08 -25.22 -3.34
CA GLU A 6 2.13 -26.29 -3.09
C GLU A 6 0.82 -26.08 -3.84
N ALA A 7 0.26 -24.86 -3.85
CA ALA A 7 -0.97 -24.57 -4.57
C ALA A 7 -0.81 -24.75 -6.08
N PHE A 8 0.30 -24.29 -6.65
CA PHE A 8 0.60 -24.48 -8.08
C PHE A 8 0.94 -25.94 -8.43
N ALA A 9 1.57 -26.68 -7.54
CA ALA A 9 1.81 -28.12 -7.73
C ALA A 9 0.50 -28.92 -7.73
N ALA A 10 -0.47 -28.53 -6.90
CA ALA A 10 -1.76 -29.22 -6.80
C ALA A 10 -2.71 -28.90 -7.95
N ALA A 11 -2.80 -27.63 -8.38
CA ALA A 11 -3.83 -27.14 -9.29
C ALA A 11 -3.35 -26.12 -10.34
N GLY A 12 -2.03 -26.01 -10.59
CA GLY A 12 -1.47 -24.98 -11.46
C GLY A 12 -2.08 -24.94 -12.86
N HIS A 13 -2.45 -26.08 -13.42
CA HIS A 13 -3.10 -26.21 -14.73
C HIS A 13 -4.56 -25.71 -14.76
N GLU A 14 -5.19 -25.47 -13.60
CA GLU A 14 -6.55 -24.93 -13.46
C GLU A 14 -6.55 -23.43 -13.09
N ILE A 15 -5.39 -22.87 -12.73
CA ILE A 15 -5.26 -21.48 -12.31
C ILE A 15 -5.22 -20.58 -13.55
N ALA A 16 -6.27 -19.80 -13.77
CA ALA A 16 -6.33 -18.83 -14.85
C ALA A 16 -5.52 -17.56 -14.56
N ALA A 17 -5.56 -17.08 -13.32
CA ALA A 17 -4.86 -15.88 -12.89
C ALA A 17 -4.62 -15.89 -11.38
N VAL A 18 -3.60 -15.15 -10.96
CA VAL A 18 -3.36 -14.78 -9.55
C VAL A 18 -3.40 -13.26 -9.46
N ILE A 19 -4.23 -12.75 -8.55
CA ILE A 19 -4.27 -11.32 -8.20
C ILE A 19 -3.66 -11.14 -6.81
N VAL A 20 -2.78 -10.15 -6.67
CA VAL A 20 -2.08 -9.87 -5.42
C VAL A 20 -1.83 -8.38 -5.26
N GLU A 21 -1.98 -7.87 -4.04
CA GLU A 21 -1.38 -6.59 -3.65
C GLU A 21 0.13 -6.81 -3.49
N PRO A 22 1.00 -6.19 -4.33
CA PRO A 22 2.45 -6.42 -4.24
C PRO A 22 3.06 -5.89 -2.92
N VAL A 23 2.42 -4.93 -2.29
CA VAL A 23 2.55 -4.58 -0.87
C VAL A 23 1.15 -4.58 -0.31
N ALA A 24 0.85 -5.49 0.60
CA ALA A 24 -0.47 -5.59 1.19
C ALA A 24 -0.77 -4.36 2.06
N GLY A 25 -1.92 -3.74 1.84
CA GLY A 25 -2.38 -2.54 2.54
C GLY A 25 -3.76 -2.68 3.20
N ASN A 26 -4.49 -3.76 2.90
CA ASN A 26 -5.82 -4.05 3.46
C ASN A 26 -5.76 -4.96 4.72
N MET A 27 -4.59 -5.26 5.21
CA MET A 27 -4.34 -5.96 6.48
C MET A 27 -3.25 -5.24 7.30
N ASN A 28 -3.29 -3.91 7.35
CA ASN A 28 -2.19 -3.02 7.67
C ASN A 28 -1.10 -3.10 6.56
N LEU A 29 0.09 -2.54 6.77
CA LEU A 29 1.16 -2.59 5.78
C LEU A 29 1.99 -3.86 5.96
N ILE A 30 1.96 -4.77 5.01
CA ILE A 30 2.85 -5.94 4.96
C ILE A 30 3.67 -5.90 3.68
N ALA A 31 4.98 -5.76 3.84
CA ALA A 31 5.91 -5.88 2.72
C ALA A 31 5.97 -7.34 2.23
N PRO A 32 6.12 -7.60 0.94
CA PRO A 32 6.36 -8.95 0.47
C PRO A 32 7.73 -9.44 0.93
N ASP A 33 7.85 -10.75 1.15
CA ASP A 33 9.16 -11.39 1.26
C ASP A 33 9.98 -11.11 -0.01
N PRO A 34 11.32 -11.00 0.09
CA PRO A 34 12.16 -10.64 -1.05
C PRO A 34 11.89 -11.48 -2.32
N ASP A 35 11.73 -12.80 -2.17
CA ASP A 35 11.59 -13.73 -3.29
C ASP A 35 10.12 -14.00 -3.67
N PHE A 36 9.15 -13.53 -2.89
CA PHE A 36 7.74 -13.90 -3.06
C PHE A 36 7.19 -13.50 -4.44
N LEU A 37 7.44 -12.26 -4.84
CA LEU A 37 6.92 -11.74 -6.12
C LEU A 37 7.63 -12.36 -7.33
N GLU A 38 8.93 -12.66 -7.20
CA GLU A 38 9.70 -13.36 -8.25
C GLU A 38 9.19 -14.77 -8.45
N VAL A 39 9.06 -15.55 -7.36
CA VAL A 39 8.53 -16.91 -7.40
C VAL A 39 7.10 -16.94 -7.96
N LEU A 40 6.27 -15.98 -7.55
CA LEU A 40 4.91 -15.83 -8.06
C LEU A 40 4.89 -15.58 -9.58
N ARG A 41 5.74 -14.67 -10.08
CA ARG A 41 5.87 -14.41 -11.52
C ARG A 41 6.32 -15.64 -12.28
N GLU A 42 7.32 -16.36 -11.76
CA GLU A 42 7.81 -17.60 -12.38
C GLU A 42 6.75 -18.70 -12.44
N LEU A 43 6.01 -18.91 -11.33
CA LEU A 43 4.96 -19.92 -11.26
C LEU A 43 3.82 -19.60 -12.23
N CYS A 44 3.38 -18.34 -12.29
CA CYS A 44 2.38 -17.93 -13.27
C CYS A 44 2.86 -18.19 -14.70
N THR A 45 4.09 -17.80 -15.04
CA THR A 45 4.66 -18.00 -16.38
C THR A 45 4.74 -19.46 -16.75
N ARG A 46 5.24 -20.33 -15.86
CA ARG A 46 5.38 -21.79 -16.12
C ARG A 46 4.04 -22.51 -16.31
N ASN A 47 2.99 -22.04 -15.65
CA ASN A 47 1.67 -22.66 -15.70
C ASN A 47 0.70 -21.99 -16.68
N GLY A 48 1.12 -20.93 -17.38
CA GLY A 48 0.26 -20.18 -18.28
C GLY A 48 -0.82 -19.35 -17.60
N ALA A 49 -0.69 -19.12 -16.27
CA ALA A 49 -1.56 -18.27 -15.51
C ALA A 49 -1.16 -16.79 -15.66
N LEU A 50 -2.14 -15.89 -15.57
CA LEU A 50 -1.87 -14.45 -15.57
C LEU A 50 -1.50 -13.97 -14.16
N LEU A 51 -0.50 -13.08 -14.08
CA LEU A 51 -0.21 -12.33 -12.86
C LEU A 51 -0.87 -10.95 -12.94
N ILE A 52 -1.71 -10.63 -11.95
CA ILE A 52 -2.39 -9.35 -11.82
C ILE A 52 -1.87 -8.65 -10.57
N PHE A 53 -1.25 -7.49 -10.72
CA PHE A 53 -0.92 -6.66 -9.57
C PHE A 53 -2.09 -5.73 -9.24
N ASP A 54 -2.62 -5.87 -8.03
CA ASP A 54 -3.51 -4.87 -7.45
C ASP A 54 -2.68 -3.71 -6.90
N GLU A 55 -2.45 -2.74 -7.77
CA GLU A 55 -1.76 -1.49 -7.43
C GLU A 55 -2.73 -0.35 -7.10
N VAL A 56 -3.94 -0.64 -6.68
CA VAL A 56 -4.89 0.39 -6.24
C VAL A 56 -4.34 1.21 -5.08
N MET A 57 -3.56 0.62 -4.17
CA MET A 57 -2.86 1.36 -3.11
C MET A 57 -1.45 1.79 -3.50
N THR A 58 -0.68 0.92 -4.12
CA THR A 58 0.76 1.09 -4.36
C THR A 58 1.08 1.91 -5.60
N GLY A 59 0.21 1.87 -6.62
CA GLY A 59 0.40 2.61 -7.87
C GLY A 59 0.56 4.12 -7.65
N PHE A 60 1.63 4.69 -8.17
CA PHE A 60 2.00 6.10 -7.99
C PHE A 60 2.13 6.54 -6.51
N ARG A 61 2.23 5.61 -5.58
CA ARG A 61 2.39 5.89 -4.15
C ARG A 61 3.74 5.43 -3.60
N VAL A 62 4.17 4.23 -3.96
CA VAL A 62 5.45 3.67 -3.47
C VAL A 62 6.62 4.02 -4.41
N ALA A 63 6.32 4.33 -5.65
CA ALA A 63 7.23 4.85 -6.68
C ALA A 63 6.39 5.41 -7.83
N LEU A 64 7.01 6.15 -8.78
CA LEU A 64 6.33 6.64 -9.98
C LEU A 64 5.75 5.50 -10.82
N GLY A 65 6.49 4.40 -10.98
CA GLY A 65 6.04 3.20 -11.67
C GLY A 65 5.38 2.16 -10.75
N GLY A 66 4.94 2.56 -9.54
CA GLY A 66 4.29 1.65 -8.59
C GLY A 66 5.22 0.60 -8.00
N ALA A 67 4.62 -0.44 -7.42
CA ALA A 67 5.37 -1.55 -6.84
C ALA A 67 6.05 -2.41 -7.91
N GLN A 68 5.49 -2.53 -9.11
CA GLN A 68 6.13 -3.23 -10.21
C GLN A 68 7.52 -2.65 -10.54
N ALA A 69 7.65 -1.34 -10.59
CA ALA A 69 8.95 -0.69 -10.80
C ALA A 69 9.88 -0.82 -9.58
N ARG A 70 9.32 -0.74 -8.36
CA ARG A 70 10.10 -0.85 -7.12
C ARG A 70 10.72 -2.24 -6.95
N TYR A 71 10.01 -3.29 -7.30
CA TYR A 71 10.45 -4.69 -7.16
C TYR A 71 10.97 -5.31 -8.46
N GLY A 72 10.89 -4.61 -9.60
CA GLY A 72 11.38 -5.11 -10.88
C GLY A 72 10.55 -6.26 -11.45
N ILE A 73 9.27 -6.37 -11.06
CA ILE A 73 8.37 -7.43 -11.51
C ILE A 73 7.36 -6.86 -12.50
N GLU A 74 7.23 -7.47 -13.68
CA GLU A 74 6.27 -7.09 -14.71
C GLU A 74 5.03 -8.02 -14.64
N PRO A 75 3.87 -7.52 -14.18
CA PRO A 75 2.62 -8.28 -14.19
C PRO A 75 2.02 -8.33 -15.61
N ASP A 76 1.12 -9.27 -15.85
CA ASP A 76 0.35 -9.32 -17.11
C ASP A 76 -0.75 -8.25 -17.15
N LEU A 77 -1.35 -7.96 -16.00
CA LEU A 77 -2.35 -6.91 -15.79
C LEU A 77 -2.06 -6.14 -14.48
N THR A 78 -2.44 -4.88 -14.48
CA THR A 78 -2.37 -4.00 -13.30
C THR A 78 -3.72 -3.33 -13.08
N THR A 79 -4.20 -3.28 -11.83
CA THR A 79 -5.33 -2.44 -11.44
C THR A 79 -4.84 -1.20 -10.72
N LEU A 80 -5.47 -0.06 -10.97
CA LEU A 80 -5.09 1.24 -10.43
C LEU A 80 -6.31 1.98 -9.89
N GLY A 81 -6.10 2.83 -8.91
CA GLY A 81 -7.13 3.66 -8.29
C GLY A 81 -6.49 4.75 -7.41
N LYS A 82 -7.23 5.24 -6.45
CA LYS A 82 -6.76 6.19 -5.41
C LYS A 82 -5.94 7.36 -5.98
N VAL A 83 -4.60 7.27 -5.99
CA VAL A 83 -3.71 8.36 -6.42
C VAL A 83 -4.03 8.86 -7.83
N ILE A 84 -4.35 7.95 -8.76
CA ILE A 84 -4.67 8.33 -10.15
C ILE A 84 -5.94 9.18 -10.29
N GLY A 85 -6.74 9.25 -9.25
CA GLY A 85 -7.96 10.07 -9.21
C GLY A 85 -7.75 11.46 -8.63
N GLY A 86 -6.59 11.75 -8.01
CA GLY A 86 -6.34 13.05 -7.38
C GLY A 86 -7.38 13.43 -6.32
N GLY A 87 -7.88 12.44 -5.56
CA GLY A 87 -8.96 12.60 -4.59
C GLY A 87 -10.36 12.35 -5.15
N MET A 88 -10.51 12.19 -6.47
CA MET A 88 -11.79 11.87 -7.13
C MET A 88 -11.91 10.35 -7.38
N PRO A 89 -13.16 9.82 -7.49
CA PRO A 89 -13.37 8.40 -7.72
C PRO A 89 -12.94 7.99 -9.13
N VAL A 90 -11.88 7.21 -9.23
CA VAL A 90 -11.34 6.64 -10.47
C VAL A 90 -10.88 5.21 -10.20
N GLY A 91 -11.15 4.34 -11.15
CA GLY A 91 -10.54 3.03 -11.26
C GLY A 91 -10.06 2.83 -12.69
N ALA A 92 -8.92 2.16 -12.83
CA ALA A 92 -8.38 1.78 -14.13
C ALA A 92 -7.75 0.40 -14.06
N PHE A 93 -7.66 -0.26 -15.19
CA PHE A 93 -6.85 -1.46 -15.35
C PHE A 93 -6.22 -1.45 -16.73
N GLY A 94 -5.11 -2.13 -16.85
CA GLY A 94 -4.36 -2.22 -18.09
C GLY A 94 -3.32 -3.32 -18.02
N GLY A 95 -2.61 -3.55 -19.11
CA GLY A 95 -1.55 -4.55 -19.19
C GLY A 95 -1.24 -4.95 -20.62
N ARG A 96 -0.85 -6.20 -20.80
CA ARG A 96 -0.40 -6.75 -22.08
C ARG A 96 -1.44 -6.54 -23.19
N SER A 97 -0.97 -6.02 -24.32
CA SER A 97 -1.83 -5.62 -25.46
C SER A 97 -2.74 -6.75 -25.96
N GLU A 98 -2.22 -7.98 -26.02
CA GLU A 98 -3.01 -9.15 -26.46
C GLU A 98 -4.18 -9.45 -25.53
N ILE A 99 -4.03 -9.22 -24.21
CA ILE A 99 -5.11 -9.40 -23.25
C ILE A 99 -6.13 -8.25 -23.39
N MET A 100 -5.63 -7.02 -23.44
CA MET A 100 -6.48 -5.82 -23.52
C MET A 100 -7.30 -5.75 -24.80
N ARG A 101 -6.86 -6.38 -25.88
CA ARG A 101 -7.63 -6.51 -27.12
C ARG A 101 -8.88 -7.38 -27.01
N SER A 102 -9.03 -8.13 -25.91
CA SER A 102 -10.27 -8.85 -25.62
C SER A 102 -11.44 -7.91 -25.25
N LEU A 103 -11.15 -6.66 -24.94
CA LEU A 103 -12.18 -5.65 -24.62
C LEU A 103 -12.90 -5.17 -25.90
N ALA A 104 -14.20 -4.92 -25.76
CA ALA A 104 -14.99 -4.27 -26.80
C ALA A 104 -14.42 -2.86 -27.13
N PRO A 105 -14.43 -2.40 -28.40
CA PRO A 105 -15.05 -3.06 -29.56
C PRO A 105 -14.14 -4.08 -30.26
N LEU A 106 -12.90 -4.27 -29.83
CA LEU A 106 -11.95 -5.18 -30.48
C LEU A 106 -12.19 -6.65 -30.14
N GLY A 107 -12.73 -6.92 -28.95
CA GLY A 107 -13.03 -8.25 -28.45
C GLY A 107 -14.43 -8.36 -27.84
N PRO A 108 -14.77 -9.56 -27.34
CA PRO A 108 -16.13 -9.85 -26.87
C PRO A 108 -16.40 -9.36 -25.43
N VAL A 109 -15.39 -8.90 -24.69
CA VAL A 109 -15.54 -8.53 -23.28
C VAL A 109 -16.05 -7.10 -23.18
N TYR A 110 -17.27 -6.95 -22.70
CA TYR A 110 -17.88 -5.64 -22.48
C TYR A 110 -17.49 -5.08 -21.12
N GLN A 111 -17.06 -3.81 -21.12
CA GLN A 111 -16.78 -3.03 -19.90
C GLN A 111 -17.39 -1.63 -20.07
N ALA A 112 -18.16 -1.19 -19.08
CA ALA A 112 -18.71 0.16 -19.02
C ALA A 112 -18.96 0.59 -17.59
N GLY A 113 -18.96 1.91 -17.37
CA GLY A 113 -19.30 2.54 -16.09
C GLY A 113 -19.78 3.96 -16.34
N THR A 114 -20.91 4.33 -15.76
CA THR A 114 -21.56 5.63 -15.99
C THR A 114 -20.62 6.80 -15.71
N LEU A 115 -19.77 6.71 -14.67
CA LEU A 115 -18.81 7.75 -14.31
C LEU A 115 -17.40 7.50 -14.85
N SER A 116 -17.19 6.43 -15.63
CA SER A 116 -15.89 6.16 -16.24
C SER A 116 -15.47 7.29 -17.17
N GLY A 117 -14.25 7.81 -16.95
CA GLY A 117 -13.71 8.90 -17.77
C GLY A 117 -14.40 10.25 -17.53
N ASN A 118 -15.07 10.47 -16.38
CA ASN A 118 -15.67 11.77 -16.12
C ASN A 118 -14.59 12.87 -16.06
N PRO A 119 -14.87 14.05 -16.65
CA PRO A 119 -13.84 15.08 -16.87
C PRO A 119 -13.26 15.64 -15.56
N VAL A 120 -14.02 15.68 -14.47
CA VAL A 120 -13.57 16.21 -13.18
C VAL A 120 -12.49 15.28 -12.59
N ALA A 121 -12.77 13.98 -12.55
CA ALA A 121 -11.81 13.00 -12.02
C ALA A 121 -10.57 12.88 -12.92
N LEU A 122 -10.74 12.95 -14.24
CA LEU A 122 -9.60 12.94 -15.16
C LEU A 122 -8.72 14.19 -15.00
N ALA A 123 -9.30 15.37 -14.86
CA ALA A 123 -8.56 16.60 -14.64
C ALA A 123 -7.79 16.60 -13.31
N ALA A 124 -8.42 16.14 -12.21
CA ALA A 124 -7.79 16.01 -10.90
C ALA A 124 -6.66 14.97 -10.93
N GLY A 125 -6.90 13.83 -11.57
CA GLY A 125 -5.91 12.77 -11.73
C GLY A 125 -4.70 13.24 -12.56
N LEU A 126 -4.94 13.90 -13.69
CA LEU A 126 -3.87 14.42 -14.54
C LEU A 126 -2.99 15.43 -13.77
N ALA A 127 -3.60 16.39 -13.08
CA ALA A 127 -2.85 17.35 -12.26
C ALA A 127 -2.01 16.66 -11.17
N THR A 128 -2.57 15.63 -10.54
CA THR A 128 -1.83 14.81 -9.54
C THR A 128 -0.65 14.09 -10.19
N LEU A 129 -0.87 13.43 -11.33
CA LEU A 129 0.19 12.71 -12.04
C LEU A 129 1.30 13.65 -12.55
N GLU A 130 0.98 14.87 -12.92
CA GLU A 130 1.97 15.91 -13.25
C GLU A 130 2.84 16.29 -12.03
N LEU A 131 2.22 16.45 -10.86
CA LEU A 131 2.93 16.82 -9.63
C LEU A 131 3.87 15.70 -9.15
N VAL A 132 3.45 14.45 -9.19
CA VAL A 132 4.26 13.33 -8.68
C VAL A 132 5.45 12.98 -9.58
N GLN A 133 5.51 13.50 -10.81
CA GLN A 133 6.65 13.35 -11.72
C GLN A 133 7.79 14.36 -11.43
N ALA A 134 7.59 15.29 -10.49
CA ALA A 134 8.63 16.25 -10.15
C ALA A 134 9.91 15.56 -9.63
N PRO A 135 11.10 15.98 -10.10
CA PRO A 135 12.36 15.37 -9.64
C PRO A 135 12.48 15.35 -8.10
N GLY A 136 12.88 14.21 -7.55
CA GLY A 136 13.04 14.02 -6.11
C GLY A 136 11.72 13.93 -5.33
N PHE A 137 10.57 13.80 -5.98
CA PHE A 137 9.28 13.72 -5.31
C PHE A 137 9.21 12.46 -4.41
N TYR A 138 9.51 11.30 -4.94
CA TYR A 138 9.41 10.04 -4.20
C TYR A 138 10.50 9.89 -3.14
N GLU A 139 11.70 10.41 -3.39
CA GLU A 139 12.79 10.42 -2.41
C GLU A 139 12.39 11.25 -1.17
N ARG A 140 11.79 12.43 -1.37
CA ARG A 140 11.30 13.26 -0.26
C ARG A 140 10.13 12.61 0.46
N LEU A 141 9.19 12.03 -0.28
CA LEU A 141 8.02 11.35 0.28
C LEU A 141 8.43 10.16 1.15
N GLU A 142 9.34 9.32 0.67
CA GLU A 142 9.84 8.17 1.40
C GLU A 142 10.66 8.60 2.63
N ALA A 143 11.52 9.61 2.50
CA ALA A 143 12.27 10.15 3.62
C ALA A 143 11.36 10.68 4.74
N ALA A 144 10.29 11.39 4.39
CA ALA A 144 9.30 11.87 5.35
C ALA A 144 8.59 10.70 6.05
N THR A 145 8.21 9.67 5.30
CA THR A 145 7.54 8.48 5.82
C THR A 145 8.45 7.69 6.78
N VAL A 146 9.70 7.46 6.39
CA VAL A 146 10.70 6.78 7.23
C VAL A 146 10.97 7.56 8.51
N THR A 147 11.17 8.87 8.39
CA THR A 147 11.38 9.76 9.55
C THR A 147 10.22 9.68 10.53
N LEU A 148 8.97 9.71 10.07
CA LEU A 148 7.79 9.55 10.92
C LEU A 148 7.82 8.21 11.66
N CYS A 149 8.04 7.09 10.94
CA CYS A 149 8.04 5.74 11.50
C CYS A 149 9.15 5.55 12.55
N GLU A 150 10.38 5.99 12.25
CA GLU A 150 11.52 5.86 13.15
C GLU A 150 11.32 6.67 14.43
N ARG A 151 10.88 7.91 14.31
CA ARG A 151 10.65 8.79 15.46
C ARG A 151 9.49 8.33 16.33
N MET A 152 8.40 7.84 15.75
CA MET A 152 7.30 7.24 16.52
C MET A 152 7.75 5.98 17.26
N SER A 153 8.52 5.12 16.60
CA SER A 153 9.08 3.91 17.24
C SER A 153 10.03 4.25 18.40
N ALA A 154 10.86 5.27 18.23
CA ALA A 154 11.74 5.77 19.28
C ALA A 154 10.94 6.33 20.48
N ALA A 155 9.87 7.11 20.23
CA ALA A 155 9.01 7.67 21.26
C ALA A 155 8.29 6.58 22.08
N ALA A 156 7.81 5.53 21.40
CA ALA A 156 7.19 4.37 22.05
C ALA A 156 8.19 3.60 22.90
N SER A 157 9.39 3.33 22.37
CA SER A 157 10.48 2.66 23.08
C SER A 157 10.89 3.43 24.35
N ALA A 158 11.06 4.73 24.25
CA ALA A 158 11.37 5.61 25.39
C ALA A 158 10.27 5.59 26.47
N SER A 159 9.04 5.28 26.09
CA SER A 159 7.89 5.16 27.01
C SER A 159 7.65 3.73 27.50
N GLY A 160 8.40 2.73 27.02
CA GLY A 160 8.24 1.32 27.38
C GLY A 160 7.00 0.67 26.77
N VAL A 161 6.50 1.22 25.66
CA VAL A 161 5.34 0.67 24.91
C VAL A 161 5.86 -0.26 23.79
N ALA A 162 5.32 -1.48 23.74
CA ALA A 162 5.59 -2.41 22.64
C ALA A 162 4.92 -1.88 21.35
N PHE A 163 5.71 -1.26 20.49
CA PHE A 163 5.25 -0.62 19.27
C PHE A 163 6.35 -0.69 18.20
N SER A 164 5.94 -0.84 16.96
CA SER A 164 6.81 -0.71 15.79
C SER A 164 6.05 -0.02 14.66
N ALA A 165 6.79 0.60 13.75
CA ALA A 165 6.25 1.18 12.53
C ALA A 165 7.17 0.85 11.36
N ARG A 166 6.58 0.70 10.17
CA ARG A 166 7.32 0.47 8.91
C ARG A 166 6.75 1.37 7.81
N GLY A 167 7.61 1.95 6.99
CA GLY A 167 7.24 2.76 5.83
C GLY A 167 7.74 2.15 4.52
N ILE A 168 6.97 2.33 3.45
CA ILE A 168 7.33 1.98 2.06
C ILE A 168 6.78 3.09 1.14
N GLY A 169 7.68 3.87 0.52
CA GLY A 169 7.27 5.04 -0.24
C GLY A 169 6.42 5.98 0.61
N GLY A 170 5.20 6.32 0.16
CA GLY A 170 4.25 7.12 0.93
C GLY A 170 3.28 6.33 1.82
N MET A 171 3.52 5.05 2.05
CA MET A 171 2.69 4.18 2.90
C MET A 171 3.39 3.85 4.21
N PHE A 172 2.64 3.74 5.31
CA PHE A 172 3.19 3.25 6.58
C PHE A 172 2.19 2.36 7.33
N GLY A 173 2.74 1.48 8.16
CA GLY A 173 1.99 0.67 9.12
C GLY A 173 2.40 0.97 10.55
N LEU A 174 1.42 0.95 11.47
CA LEU A 174 1.62 1.11 12.91
C LEU A 174 1.18 -0.18 13.60
N TYR A 175 2.07 -0.76 14.40
CA TYR A 175 1.84 -2.06 15.01
C TYR A 175 2.10 -2.00 16.52
N PHE A 176 1.11 -2.36 17.33
CA PHE A 176 1.27 -2.49 18.78
C PHE A 176 1.86 -3.86 19.12
N ARG A 177 3.11 -4.04 18.71
CA ARG A 177 4.04 -5.15 19.03
C ARG A 177 5.47 -4.68 18.82
N ALA A 178 6.44 -5.39 19.42
CA ALA A 178 7.84 -4.96 19.44
C ALA A 178 8.52 -4.96 18.05
N THR A 179 8.06 -5.82 17.13
CA THR A 179 8.60 -5.95 15.77
C THR A 179 7.49 -5.82 14.75
N ALA A 180 7.77 -5.21 13.60
CA ALA A 180 6.80 -5.13 12.50
C ALA A 180 6.41 -6.55 12.03
N PRO A 181 5.11 -6.81 11.80
CA PRO A 181 4.64 -8.11 11.33
C PRO A 181 5.06 -8.36 9.87
N GLU A 182 5.27 -9.63 9.56
CA GLU A 182 5.59 -10.12 8.21
C GLU A 182 4.47 -10.96 7.59
N SER A 183 3.38 -11.18 8.34
CA SER A 183 2.22 -11.95 7.89
C SER A 183 0.94 -11.46 8.55
N TYR A 184 -0.21 -11.80 7.93
CA TYR A 184 -1.52 -11.54 8.53
C TYR A 184 -1.69 -12.22 9.90
N ALA A 185 -1.17 -13.43 10.07
CA ALA A 185 -1.22 -14.13 11.34
C ALA A 185 -0.49 -13.36 12.46
N GLU A 186 0.58 -12.66 12.12
CA GLU A 186 1.29 -11.78 13.06
C GLU A 186 0.57 -10.44 13.30
N VAL A 187 -0.09 -9.88 12.28
CA VAL A 187 -0.96 -8.70 12.47
C VAL A 187 -2.06 -9.00 13.48
N MET A 188 -2.66 -10.19 13.41
CA MET A 188 -3.70 -10.63 14.36
C MET A 188 -3.20 -10.77 15.81
N GLN A 189 -1.89 -10.79 16.04
CA GLN A 189 -1.28 -10.83 17.37
C GLN A 189 -0.97 -9.42 17.92
N CYS A 190 -1.17 -8.36 17.14
CA CYS A 190 -1.00 -6.99 17.60
C CYS A 190 -2.07 -6.65 18.66
N ASP A 191 -1.70 -5.82 19.64
CA ASP A 191 -2.64 -5.36 20.68
C ASP A 191 -3.61 -4.31 20.09
N SER A 192 -4.76 -4.78 19.62
CA SER A 192 -5.81 -3.93 19.07
C SER A 192 -6.49 -3.05 20.13
N ALA A 193 -6.52 -3.47 21.40
CA ALA A 193 -7.06 -2.66 22.48
C ALA A 193 -6.14 -1.46 22.77
N LEU A 194 -4.83 -1.67 22.75
CA LEU A 194 -3.85 -0.59 22.90
C LEU A 194 -3.86 0.34 21.68
N PHE A 195 -4.02 -0.20 20.47
CA PHE A 195 -4.23 0.61 19.26
C PHE A 195 -5.43 1.54 19.41
N ASN A 196 -6.57 1.04 19.88
CA ASN A 196 -7.78 1.85 20.06
C ASN A 196 -7.56 2.99 21.05
N ARG A 197 -6.88 2.73 22.19
CA ARG A 197 -6.52 3.78 23.15
C ARG A 197 -5.59 4.82 22.51
N PHE A 198 -4.60 4.37 21.77
CA PHE A 198 -3.68 5.26 21.04
C PHE A 198 -4.43 6.12 20.03
N PHE A 199 -5.26 5.52 19.18
CA PHE A 199 -6.04 6.24 18.17
C PHE A 199 -6.88 7.38 18.78
N HIS A 200 -7.67 7.09 19.83
CA HIS A 200 -8.48 8.11 20.48
C HIS A 200 -7.66 9.19 21.17
N ALA A 201 -6.53 8.81 21.77
CA ALA A 201 -5.64 9.78 22.39
C ALA A 201 -4.96 10.69 21.38
N MET A 202 -4.50 10.15 20.22
CA MET A 202 -3.93 10.94 19.13
C MET A 202 -4.96 11.88 18.50
N LEU A 203 -6.19 11.40 18.34
CA LEU A 203 -7.31 12.26 17.88
C LEU A 203 -7.54 13.44 18.84
N GLY A 204 -7.45 13.22 20.15
CA GLY A 204 -7.51 14.27 21.16
C GLY A 204 -6.34 15.27 21.13
N GLU A 205 -5.20 14.86 20.58
CA GLU A 205 -4.02 15.72 20.36
C GLU A 205 -4.06 16.41 18.97
N GLY A 206 -5.14 16.22 18.18
CA GLY A 206 -5.32 16.82 16.86
C GLY A 206 -4.70 16.04 15.70
N VAL A 207 -4.32 14.78 15.93
CA VAL A 207 -3.75 13.90 14.87
C VAL A 207 -4.74 12.79 14.54
N TYR A 208 -5.20 12.77 13.29
CA TYR A 208 -6.16 11.80 12.78
C TYR A 208 -5.46 10.70 11.98
N PHE A 209 -5.39 9.50 12.55
CA PHE A 209 -5.00 8.27 11.87
C PHE A 209 -6.22 7.50 11.36
N ALA A 210 -6.00 6.44 10.59
CA ALA A 210 -7.07 5.52 10.25
C ALA A 210 -7.65 4.86 11.52
N PRO A 211 -8.99 4.70 11.63
CA PRO A 211 -9.64 4.23 12.86
C PRO A 211 -9.57 2.70 13.05
N SER A 212 -8.72 2.00 12.31
CA SER A 212 -8.58 0.55 12.35
C SER A 212 -7.11 0.14 12.39
N ALA A 213 -6.77 -0.82 13.24
CA ALA A 213 -5.43 -1.41 13.30
C ALA A 213 -5.06 -2.20 12.02
N PHE A 214 -6.02 -2.43 11.13
CA PHE A 214 -5.84 -3.14 9.87
C PHE A 214 -5.67 -2.21 8.65
N GLU A 215 -5.66 -0.90 8.87
CA GLU A 215 -5.48 0.09 7.83
C GLU A 215 -4.03 0.57 7.76
N ALA A 216 -3.50 0.66 6.54
CA ALA A 216 -2.26 1.38 6.29
C ALA A 216 -2.48 2.90 6.37
N GLY A 217 -1.48 3.63 6.87
CA GLY A 217 -1.45 5.08 6.83
C GLY A 217 -0.74 5.62 5.59
N PHE A 218 -0.94 6.90 5.30
CA PHE A 218 -0.36 7.52 4.11
C PHE A 218 0.24 8.89 4.44
N VAL A 219 1.47 9.10 3.99
CA VAL A 219 2.11 10.41 3.95
C VAL A 219 1.92 11.01 2.55
N SER A 220 1.73 12.31 2.49
CA SER A 220 1.65 13.07 1.23
C SER A 220 2.71 14.18 1.21
N SER A 221 2.89 14.82 0.06
CA SER A 221 3.79 15.97 -0.08
C SER A 221 3.38 17.20 0.76
N ALA A 222 2.17 17.20 1.32
CA ALA A 222 1.70 18.23 2.24
C ALA A 222 2.16 17.99 3.70
N HIS A 223 2.69 16.81 4.02
CA HIS A 223 3.26 16.52 5.33
C HIS A 223 4.75 16.89 5.34
N GLY A 224 5.03 18.13 5.71
CA GLY A 224 6.39 18.64 5.89
C GLY A 224 6.97 18.31 7.26
N ALA A 225 8.09 18.95 7.59
CA ALA A 225 8.76 18.76 8.88
C ALA A 225 7.86 19.13 10.07
N ASP A 226 7.09 20.21 9.95
CA ASP A 226 6.24 20.72 11.02
C ASP A 226 5.11 19.73 11.36
N GLU A 227 4.47 19.11 10.34
CA GLU A 227 3.42 18.10 10.54
C GLU A 227 3.99 16.82 11.16
N ILE A 228 5.17 16.41 10.75
CA ILE A 228 5.88 15.25 11.33
C ILE A 228 6.28 15.55 12.77
N ASP A 229 6.85 16.72 13.05
CA ASP A 229 7.25 17.15 14.39
C ASP A 229 6.05 17.20 15.34
N HIS A 230 4.94 17.79 14.88
CA HIS A 230 3.69 17.84 15.63
C HIS A 230 3.17 16.43 15.96
N THR A 231 3.13 15.55 14.95
CA THR A 231 2.65 14.17 15.09
C THR A 231 3.51 13.38 16.09
N VAL A 232 4.83 13.47 15.98
CA VAL A 232 5.75 12.78 16.90
C VAL A 232 5.63 13.32 18.32
N ALA A 233 5.57 14.65 18.50
CA ALA A 233 5.40 15.26 19.83
C ALA A 233 4.06 14.86 20.48
N ALA A 234 2.99 14.74 19.71
CA ALA A 234 1.72 14.19 20.17
C ALA A 234 1.87 12.72 20.59
N ALA A 235 2.50 11.89 19.75
CA ALA A 235 2.74 10.49 20.03
C ALA A 235 3.56 10.29 21.31
N GLU A 236 4.60 11.10 21.55
CA GLU A 236 5.38 11.07 22.80
C GLU A 236 4.51 11.31 24.05
N ARG A 237 3.60 12.28 23.98
CA ARG A 237 2.65 12.56 25.09
C ARG A 237 1.69 11.40 25.31
N VAL A 238 1.18 10.83 24.21
CA VAL A 238 0.23 9.74 24.21
C VAL A 238 0.86 8.45 24.75
N PHE A 239 2.04 8.04 24.24
CA PHE A 239 2.72 6.82 24.69
C PHE A 239 3.01 6.84 26.21
N ARG A 240 3.33 7.99 26.79
CA ARG A 240 3.50 8.13 28.24
C ARG A 240 2.21 7.87 29.03
N LYS A 241 1.03 8.10 28.42
CA LYS A 241 -0.28 7.97 29.09
C LYS A 241 -0.93 6.59 28.94
N ILE A 242 -0.62 5.87 27.86
CA ILE A 242 -1.32 4.64 27.48
C ILE A 242 -0.60 3.34 27.86
N LYS A 243 0.49 3.43 28.59
CA LYS A 243 1.28 2.27 29.08
C LYS A 243 0.39 1.13 29.57
#